data_6e8fcf18ae4f1b3063bd7419d5c0c5a8
#
_entry.id   6e8fcf18ae4f1b3063bd7419d5c0c5a8
#
_cell.length_a   1.000
_cell.length_b   1.000
_cell.length_c   1.000
_cell.angle_alpha   90.00
_cell.angle_beta   90.00
_cell.angle_gamma   90.00
#
_symmetry.space_group_name_H-M   'P 1'
#
loop_
_entity.id
_entity.type
_entity.pdbx_description
1 polymer ?
#
loop_
_entity_poly.entity_id
_entity_poly.type
_entity_poly.pdbx_seq_one_letter_code
_entity_poly.pdbx_strand_id
1 'polypeptide(L)'
;MWKEGEAMCSHDSAKDRMAAVTRGFARFLSTLLLTFLGLALLLLLFLLALQKLRAFRDWVRQFNKRTLNPAVLNFAGRPWSPYAVVHHRGRRSGRTYSTPVGARPMPDGFILPLPYGSDVDWCRNVLAAGRCTISWNGNDYPVDEPEVMDPATVLPLVPLPRWRAWIWGGLLLRSPLRTVPYLRVKRLSVVPGGEIAGT
;
A
#
# COMPACT_ATOMS: atom_id res chain seq x y z
N MET A 1 -47.82 -59.80 -11.20
CA MET A 1 -48.10 -58.43 -11.75
C MET A 1 -48.30 -57.35 -10.70
N TRP A 2 -47.92 -57.60 -9.40
CA TRP A 2 -48.04 -56.64 -8.29
C TRP A 2 -46.68 -56.20 -7.66
N LYS A 3 -45.57 -56.88 -7.98
CA LYS A 3 -44.24 -56.56 -7.40
C LYS A 3 -43.46 -55.39 -8.08
N GLU A 4 -43.81 -55.06 -9.32
CA GLU A 4 -43.09 -53.98 -10.06
C GLU A 4 -43.56 -52.55 -9.67
N GLY A 5 -44.77 -52.38 -9.20
CA GLY A 5 -45.32 -51.10 -8.74
C GLY A 5 -44.73 -50.60 -7.41
N GLU A 6 -44.41 -51.52 -6.48
CA GLU A 6 -43.82 -51.15 -5.18
C GLU A 6 -42.33 -50.75 -5.29
N ALA A 7 -41.60 -51.38 -6.21
CA ALA A 7 -40.19 -51.02 -6.42
C ALA A 7 -40.01 -49.64 -7.08
N MET A 8 -40.94 -49.26 -7.97
CA MET A 8 -40.91 -47.94 -8.63
C MET A 8 -41.30 -46.81 -7.71
N CYS A 9 -42.27 -47.04 -6.79
CA CYS A 9 -42.68 -46.06 -5.80
C CYS A 9 -41.60 -45.83 -4.71
N SER A 10 -40.83 -46.84 -4.33
CA SER A 10 -39.75 -46.72 -3.36
C SER A 10 -38.53 -45.97 -3.92
N HIS A 11 -38.25 -46.13 -5.22
CA HIS A 11 -37.12 -45.47 -5.89
C HIS A 11 -37.32 -43.96 -6.06
N ASP A 12 -38.55 -43.50 -6.33
CA ASP A 12 -38.87 -42.06 -6.41
C ASP A 12 -38.80 -41.40 -5.03
N SER A 13 -39.28 -42.06 -3.99
CA SER A 13 -39.17 -41.57 -2.60
C SER A 13 -37.72 -41.40 -2.14
N ALA A 14 -36.80 -42.25 -2.58
CA ALA A 14 -35.39 -42.15 -2.23
C ALA A 14 -34.71 -40.97 -2.97
N LYS A 15 -35.03 -40.74 -4.23
CA LYS A 15 -34.54 -39.58 -5.01
C LYS A 15 -35.02 -38.24 -4.43
N ASP A 16 -36.28 -38.16 -4.01
CA ASP A 16 -36.84 -36.96 -3.40
C ASP A 16 -36.17 -36.64 -2.05
N ARG A 17 -35.87 -37.65 -1.24
CA ARG A 17 -35.12 -37.51 0.03
C ARG A 17 -33.71 -37.01 -0.22
N MET A 18 -32.99 -37.59 -1.19
CA MET A 18 -31.65 -37.12 -1.56
C MET A 18 -31.68 -35.70 -2.07
N ALA A 19 -32.63 -35.33 -2.92
CA ALA A 19 -32.80 -33.98 -3.40
C ALA A 19 -33.15 -32.98 -2.29
N ALA A 20 -33.89 -33.39 -1.28
CA ALA A 20 -34.18 -32.57 -0.09
C ALA A 20 -32.94 -32.36 0.78
N VAL A 21 -32.12 -33.39 1.00
CA VAL A 21 -30.86 -33.30 1.74
C VAL A 21 -29.85 -32.40 1.02
N THR A 22 -29.69 -32.57 -0.29
CA THR A 22 -28.77 -31.73 -1.09
C THR A 22 -29.20 -30.26 -1.08
N ARG A 23 -30.50 -29.96 -1.20
CA ARG A 23 -31.01 -28.59 -1.08
C ARG A 23 -30.81 -28.01 0.32
N GLY A 24 -31.00 -28.83 1.37
CA GLY A 24 -30.73 -28.42 2.76
C GLY A 24 -29.25 -28.08 2.98
N PHE A 25 -28.38 -28.93 2.49
CA PHE A 25 -26.91 -28.70 2.58
C PHE A 25 -26.47 -27.48 1.79
N ALA A 26 -26.98 -27.29 0.56
CA ALA A 26 -26.68 -26.10 -0.24
C ALA A 26 -27.15 -24.79 0.46
N ARG A 27 -28.34 -24.80 1.07
CA ARG A 27 -28.81 -23.66 1.87
C ARG A 27 -27.94 -23.41 3.10
N PHE A 28 -27.52 -24.44 3.79
CA PHE A 28 -26.61 -24.32 4.94
C PHE A 28 -25.29 -23.71 4.52
N LEU A 29 -24.65 -24.18 3.44
CA LEU A 29 -23.42 -23.62 2.91
C LEU A 29 -23.58 -22.15 2.45
N SER A 30 -24.70 -21.84 1.78
CA SER A 30 -24.93 -20.45 1.36
C SER A 30 -25.14 -19.50 2.53
N THR A 31 -25.85 -19.90 3.57
CA THR A 31 -26.00 -19.09 4.80
C THR A 31 -24.66 -18.91 5.52
N LEU A 32 -23.85 -19.96 5.62
CA LEU A 32 -22.53 -19.88 6.21
C LEU A 32 -21.62 -18.92 5.44
N LEU A 33 -21.64 -18.98 4.11
CA LEU A 33 -20.87 -18.07 3.26
C LEU A 33 -21.33 -16.62 3.41
N LEU A 34 -22.64 -16.37 3.41
CA LEU A 34 -23.21 -15.03 3.58
C LEU A 34 -22.90 -14.44 4.95
N THR A 35 -22.96 -15.24 6.02
CA THR A 35 -22.57 -14.79 7.37
C THR A 35 -21.09 -14.45 7.43
N PHE A 36 -20.22 -15.27 6.84
CA PHE A 36 -18.78 -15.00 6.77
C PHE A 36 -18.48 -13.72 5.99
N LEU A 37 -19.12 -13.53 4.83
CA LEU A 37 -18.98 -12.30 4.03
C LEU A 37 -19.48 -11.07 4.78
N GLY A 38 -20.60 -11.18 5.49
CA GLY A 38 -21.14 -10.11 6.34
C GLY A 38 -20.18 -9.72 7.46
N LEU A 39 -19.61 -10.70 8.14
CA LEU A 39 -18.61 -10.48 9.21
C LEU A 39 -17.34 -9.82 8.66
N ALA A 40 -16.85 -10.29 7.51
CA ALA A 40 -15.70 -9.72 6.84
C ALA A 40 -15.93 -8.26 6.42
N LEU A 41 -17.13 -7.95 5.92
CA LEU A 41 -17.51 -6.58 5.59
C LEU A 41 -17.57 -5.68 6.83
N LEU A 42 -18.17 -6.15 7.91
CA LEU A 42 -18.24 -5.41 9.18
C LEU A 42 -16.84 -5.15 9.74
N LEU A 43 -15.96 -6.14 9.70
CA LEU A 43 -14.56 -5.98 10.10
C LEU A 43 -13.85 -4.94 9.23
N LEU A 44 -14.06 -4.99 7.91
CA LEU A 44 -13.48 -4.00 6.99
C LEU A 44 -13.96 -2.59 7.31
N LEU A 45 -15.27 -2.39 7.50
CA LEU A 45 -15.85 -1.08 7.87
C LEU A 45 -15.33 -0.59 9.22
N PHE A 46 -15.19 -1.48 10.19
CA PHE A 46 -14.60 -1.17 11.50
C PHE A 46 -13.14 -0.71 11.37
N LEU A 47 -12.31 -1.43 10.59
CA LEU A 47 -10.92 -1.05 10.33
C LEU A 47 -10.81 0.30 9.60
N LEU A 48 -11.71 0.56 8.63
CA LEU A 48 -11.77 1.86 7.95
C LEU A 48 -12.18 3.00 8.90
N ALA A 49 -13.09 2.74 9.83
CA ALA A 49 -13.46 3.70 10.87
C ALA A 49 -12.31 3.99 11.84
N LEU A 50 -11.56 2.95 12.25
CA LEU A 50 -10.38 3.10 13.10
C LEU A 50 -9.30 3.99 12.48
N GLN A 51 -9.14 3.94 11.14
CA GLN A 51 -8.16 4.80 10.44
C GLN A 51 -8.44 6.29 10.61
N LYS A 52 -9.67 6.69 10.91
CA LYS A 52 -10.04 8.08 11.20
C LYS A 52 -9.62 8.52 12.61
N LEU A 53 -9.35 7.61 13.52
CA LEU A 53 -8.93 7.93 14.88
C LEU A 53 -7.47 8.38 14.90
N ARG A 54 -7.19 9.57 15.46
CA ARG A 54 -5.81 10.10 15.59
C ARG A 54 -4.91 9.15 16.34
N ALA A 55 -5.37 8.61 17.47
CA ALA A 55 -4.64 7.67 18.30
C ALA A 55 -4.22 6.40 17.53
N PHE A 56 -5.09 5.86 16.69
CA PHE A 56 -4.77 4.69 15.85
C PHE A 56 -3.69 5.02 14.82
N ARG A 57 -3.78 6.17 14.16
CA ARG A 57 -2.75 6.61 13.20
C ARG A 57 -1.39 6.80 13.87
N ASP A 58 -1.36 7.40 15.08
CA ASP A 58 -0.13 7.60 15.82
C ASP A 58 0.47 6.27 16.29
N TRP A 59 -0.36 5.32 16.71
CA TRP A 59 0.07 3.96 17.04
C TRP A 59 0.65 3.24 15.81
N VAL A 60 -0.02 3.27 14.65
CA VAL A 60 0.49 2.68 13.40
C VAL A 60 1.82 3.33 12.98
N ARG A 61 1.92 4.65 13.07
CA ARG A 61 3.17 5.38 12.81
C ARG A 61 4.31 4.91 13.71
N GLN A 62 4.04 4.75 15.00
CA GLN A 62 5.03 4.31 15.97
C GLN A 62 5.43 2.84 15.77
N PHE A 63 4.47 1.98 15.49
CA PHE A 63 4.68 0.58 15.17
C PHE A 63 5.53 0.42 13.90
N ASN A 64 5.19 1.12 12.83
CA ASN A 64 5.97 1.12 11.60
C ASN A 64 7.41 1.58 11.82
N LYS A 65 7.60 2.67 12.58
CA LYS A 65 8.93 3.20 12.89
C LYS A 65 9.80 2.19 13.66
N ARG A 66 9.22 1.43 14.58
CA ARG A 66 9.97 0.53 15.47
C ARG A 66 10.15 -0.88 14.89
N THR A 67 9.20 -1.37 14.14
CA THR A 67 9.13 -2.77 13.73
C THR A 67 9.24 -2.96 12.22
N LEU A 68 8.38 -2.30 11.44
CA LEU A 68 8.33 -2.52 9.99
C LEU A 68 9.49 -1.84 9.26
N ASN A 69 9.84 -0.61 9.60
CA ASN A 69 10.93 0.09 8.92
C ASN A 69 12.27 -0.65 8.97
N PRO A 70 12.74 -1.16 10.12
CA PRO A 70 13.96 -1.96 10.15
C PRO A 70 13.89 -3.22 9.28
N ALA A 71 12.74 -3.92 9.29
CA ALA A 71 12.55 -5.12 8.46
C ALA A 71 12.55 -4.77 6.96
N VAL A 72 11.86 -3.70 6.58
CA VAL A 72 11.80 -3.24 5.18
C VAL A 72 13.16 -2.73 4.69
N LEU A 73 13.97 -2.09 5.53
CA LEU A 73 15.31 -1.62 5.18
C LEU A 73 16.24 -2.74 4.69
N ASN A 74 16.03 -3.98 5.12
CA ASN A 74 16.84 -5.12 4.67
C ASN A 74 16.71 -5.40 3.16
N PHE A 75 15.62 -4.99 2.53
CA PHE A 75 15.37 -5.20 1.10
C PHE A 75 15.02 -3.92 0.33
N ALA A 76 14.76 -2.80 0.99
CA ALA A 76 14.50 -1.52 0.35
C ALA A 76 15.72 -1.06 -0.48
N GLY A 77 15.47 -0.34 -1.56
CA GLY A 77 16.51 0.15 -2.47
C GLY A 77 17.07 -0.89 -3.46
N ARG A 78 16.79 -2.19 -3.28
CA ARG A 78 17.27 -3.26 -4.18
C ARG A 78 16.51 -3.27 -5.52
N PRO A 79 17.07 -3.88 -6.59
CA PRO A 79 16.46 -3.86 -7.94
C PRO A 79 15.03 -4.39 -8.01
N TRP A 80 14.67 -5.35 -7.16
CA TRP A 80 13.33 -5.96 -7.12
C TRP A 80 12.40 -5.36 -6.07
N SER A 81 12.89 -4.40 -5.28
CA SER A 81 12.11 -3.80 -4.19
C SER A 81 11.18 -2.71 -4.70
N PRO A 82 9.90 -2.69 -4.27
CA PRO A 82 9.00 -1.57 -4.53
C PRO A 82 9.29 -0.35 -3.64
N TYR A 83 10.22 -0.50 -2.66
CA TYR A 83 10.59 0.55 -1.71
C TYR A 83 11.96 1.11 -2.01
N ALA A 84 12.07 2.43 -1.95
CA ALA A 84 13.33 3.16 -1.90
C ALA A 84 13.77 3.38 -0.45
N VAL A 85 15.03 3.77 -0.26
CA VAL A 85 15.53 4.26 1.02
C VAL A 85 15.85 5.74 0.88
N VAL A 86 15.26 6.58 1.73
CA VAL A 86 15.63 7.99 1.83
C VAL A 86 16.67 8.15 2.94
N HIS A 87 17.87 8.55 2.58
CA HIS A 87 18.95 8.90 3.49
C HIS A 87 18.90 10.41 3.75
N HIS A 88 18.62 10.79 4.99
CA HIS A 88 18.42 12.19 5.35
C HIS A 88 19.11 12.55 6.66
N ARG A 89 19.44 13.82 6.84
CA ARG A 89 20.05 14.35 8.06
C ARG A 89 18.96 14.89 9.00
N GLY A 90 19.03 14.53 10.25
CA GLY A 90 18.11 15.01 11.27
C GLY A 90 18.30 16.50 11.53
N ARG A 91 17.25 17.31 11.33
CA ARG A 91 17.26 18.77 11.49
C ARG A 91 17.63 19.27 12.89
N ARG A 92 17.43 18.43 13.92
CA ARG A 92 17.77 18.76 15.31
C ARG A 92 19.02 18.04 15.80
N SER A 93 19.20 16.78 15.41
CA SER A 93 20.27 15.92 15.92
C SER A 93 21.53 15.95 15.06
N GLY A 94 21.44 16.42 13.80
CA GLY A 94 22.53 16.33 12.82
C GLY A 94 22.89 14.91 12.38
N ARG A 95 22.29 13.87 12.97
CA ARG A 95 22.57 12.46 12.65
C ARG A 95 21.93 12.06 11.32
N THR A 96 22.57 11.13 10.63
CA THR A 96 22.03 10.51 9.43
C THR A 96 21.02 9.44 9.80
N TYR A 97 19.91 9.40 9.08
CA TYR A 97 18.84 8.42 9.21
C TYR A 97 18.50 7.84 7.84
N SER A 98 18.04 6.60 7.85
CA SER A 98 17.54 5.90 6.67
C SER A 98 16.08 5.54 6.89
N THR A 99 15.22 5.91 5.94
CA THR A 99 13.79 5.64 6.03
C THR A 99 13.31 4.97 4.76
N PRO A 100 12.71 3.76 4.84
CA PRO A 100 12.12 3.11 3.68
C PRO A 100 10.81 3.81 3.32
N VAL A 101 10.65 4.13 2.04
CA VAL A 101 9.47 4.83 1.50
C VAL A 101 9.06 4.23 0.17
N GLY A 102 7.77 4.30 -0.15
CA GLY A 102 7.35 4.07 -1.53
C GLY A 102 7.93 5.16 -2.42
N ALA A 103 8.48 4.82 -3.59
CA ALA A 103 9.01 5.79 -4.52
C ALA A 103 8.52 5.52 -5.94
N ARG A 104 8.30 6.58 -6.70
CA ARG A 104 8.01 6.54 -8.12
C ARG A 104 9.08 7.34 -8.85
N PRO A 105 9.88 6.70 -9.71
CA PRO A 105 10.85 7.42 -10.53
C PRO A 105 10.10 8.26 -11.57
N MET A 106 10.60 9.47 -11.79
CA MET A 106 10.20 10.41 -12.82
C MET A 106 11.42 10.70 -13.71
N PRO A 107 11.24 11.24 -14.90
CA PRO A 107 12.38 11.60 -15.77
C PRO A 107 13.39 12.52 -15.07
N ASP A 108 12.91 13.46 -14.26
CA ASP A 108 13.68 14.48 -13.56
C ASP A 108 13.92 14.19 -12.06
N GLY A 109 13.41 13.08 -11.51
CA GLY A 109 13.55 12.82 -10.06
C GLY A 109 12.67 11.71 -9.52
N PHE A 110 12.06 11.94 -8.37
CA PHE A 110 11.20 10.99 -7.70
C PHE A 110 9.97 11.67 -7.10
N ILE A 111 8.88 10.90 -7.04
CA ILE A 111 7.66 11.24 -6.29
C ILE A 111 7.47 10.21 -5.17
N LEU A 112 7.34 10.70 -3.94
CA LEU A 112 7.24 9.91 -2.72
C LEU A 112 5.87 10.17 -2.07
N PRO A 113 4.97 9.18 -1.95
CA PRO A 113 3.70 9.36 -1.26
C PRO A 113 3.92 9.56 0.24
N LEU A 114 3.11 10.42 0.84
CA LEU A 114 3.14 10.76 2.25
C LEU A 114 1.87 10.26 2.97
N PRO A 115 1.69 8.94 3.18
CA PRO A 115 0.46 8.36 3.74
C PRO A 115 0.17 8.84 5.17
N TYR A 116 1.18 9.34 5.87
CA TYR A 116 1.06 9.88 7.21
C TYR A 116 1.12 11.42 7.25
N GLY A 117 1.00 12.08 6.09
CA GLY A 117 1.13 13.54 5.93
C GLY A 117 2.58 14.01 5.83
N SER A 118 2.73 15.31 5.55
CA SER A 118 4.04 15.98 5.43
C SER A 118 4.73 16.23 6.77
N ASP A 119 4.01 16.03 7.89
CA ASP A 119 4.51 16.27 9.24
C ASP A 119 5.44 15.18 9.80
N VAL A 120 5.68 14.11 9.03
CA VAL A 120 6.59 13.04 9.44
C VAL A 120 8.04 13.53 9.52
N ASP A 121 8.79 13.00 10.47
CA ASP A 121 10.14 13.49 10.77
C ASP A 121 11.08 13.44 9.57
N TRP A 122 11.07 12.36 8.78
CA TRP A 122 11.94 12.25 7.63
C TRP A 122 11.62 13.30 6.55
N CYS A 123 10.35 13.57 6.29
CA CYS A 123 9.93 14.58 5.32
C CYS A 123 10.36 15.99 5.77
N ARG A 124 10.09 16.33 7.05
CA ARG A 124 10.56 17.60 7.63
C ARG A 124 12.07 17.74 7.63
N ASN A 125 12.81 16.65 7.79
CA ASN A 125 14.28 16.66 7.73
C ASN A 125 14.76 16.95 6.31
N VAL A 126 14.14 16.30 5.29
CA VAL A 126 14.47 16.52 3.87
C VAL A 126 14.13 17.96 3.46
N LEU A 127 12.94 18.46 3.83
CA LEU A 127 12.53 19.84 3.56
C LEU A 127 13.47 20.87 4.21
N ALA A 128 13.90 20.62 5.44
CA ALA A 128 14.82 21.52 6.16
C ALA A 128 16.24 21.51 5.57
N ALA A 129 16.69 20.36 5.05
CA ALA A 129 18.01 20.21 4.46
C ALA A 129 18.05 20.65 2.97
N GLY A 130 16.90 20.76 2.32
CA GLY A 130 16.80 21.05 0.87
C GLY A 130 17.29 19.92 -0.03
N ARG A 131 17.84 18.84 0.52
CA ARG A 131 18.46 17.72 -0.23
C ARG A 131 18.46 16.44 0.57
N CYS A 132 18.56 15.31 -0.14
CA CYS A 132 18.78 13.99 0.45
C CYS A 132 19.38 13.03 -0.60
N THR A 133 19.62 11.79 -0.21
CA THR A 133 19.99 10.71 -1.16
C THR A 133 18.90 9.67 -1.16
N ILE A 134 18.52 9.19 -2.35
CA ILE A 134 17.53 8.11 -2.51
C ILE A 134 18.23 6.88 -3.09
N SER A 135 18.27 5.79 -2.31
CA SER A 135 18.67 4.48 -2.85
C SER A 135 17.46 3.82 -3.53
N TRP A 136 17.55 3.61 -4.83
CA TRP A 136 16.51 3.02 -5.65
C TRP A 136 17.10 2.10 -6.71
N ASN A 137 16.53 0.89 -6.85
CA ASN A 137 16.94 -0.08 -7.87
C ASN A 137 18.45 -0.37 -7.90
N GLY A 138 19.06 -0.44 -6.71
CA GLY A 138 20.49 -0.74 -6.53
C GLY A 138 21.44 0.45 -6.72
N ASN A 139 20.93 1.65 -6.99
CA ASN A 139 21.72 2.85 -7.18
C ASN A 139 21.34 3.96 -6.20
N ASP A 140 22.27 4.83 -5.91
CA ASP A 140 22.08 6.01 -5.07
C ASP A 140 21.93 7.25 -5.94
N TYR A 141 20.86 7.99 -5.68
CA TYR A 141 20.52 9.21 -6.41
C TYR A 141 20.56 10.40 -5.45
N PRO A 142 21.53 11.30 -5.54
CA PRO A 142 21.46 12.57 -4.85
C PRO A 142 20.32 13.39 -5.47
N VAL A 143 19.49 13.95 -4.61
CA VAL A 143 18.30 14.73 -5.00
C VAL A 143 18.20 16.00 -4.16
N ASP A 144 17.60 17.01 -4.74
CA ASP A 144 17.35 18.31 -4.15
C ASP A 144 15.94 18.84 -4.47
N GLU A 145 15.71 20.13 -4.19
CA GLU A 145 14.44 20.82 -4.41
C GLU A 145 13.22 20.03 -3.92
N PRO A 146 13.18 19.63 -2.63
CA PRO A 146 12.04 18.93 -2.09
C PRO A 146 10.81 19.84 -2.03
N GLU A 147 9.72 19.42 -2.67
CA GLU A 147 8.46 20.16 -2.72
C GLU A 147 7.30 19.25 -2.33
N VAL A 148 6.42 19.72 -1.43
CA VAL A 148 5.19 19.02 -1.08
C VAL A 148 4.11 19.41 -2.07
N MET A 149 3.58 18.43 -2.78
CA MET A 149 2.58 18.60 -3.82
C MET A 149 1.24 17.96 -3.45
N ASP A 150 0.17 18.57 -3.92
CA ASP A 150 -1.17 18.00 -3.80
C ASP A 150 -1.38 16.81 -4.73
N PRO A 151 -2.19 15.83 -4.30
CA PRO A 151 -2.50 14.64 -5.11
C PRO A 151 -3.09 15.00 -6.48
N ALA A 152 -3.91 16.06 -6.58
CA ALA A 152 -4.52 16.48 -7.83
C ALA A 152 -3.48 16.88 -8.89
N THR A 153 -2.36 17.48 -8.46
CA THR A 153 -1.27 17.89 -9.34
C THR A 153 -0.39 16.70 -9.75
N VAL A 154 -0.18 15.76 -8.83
CA VAL A 154 0.77 14.64 -9.03
C VAL A 154 0.15 13.49 -9.82
N LEU A 155 -1.12 13.16 -9.57
CA LEU A 155 -1.75 11.97 -10.17
C LEU A 155 -1.76 11.95 -11.71
N PRO A 156 -1.92 13.10 -12.43
CA PRO A 156 -1.81 13.12 -13.88
C PRO A 156 -0.38 12.86 -14.39
N LEU A 157 0.63 13.17 -13.59
CA LEU A 157 2.04 13.03 -13.96
C LEU A 157 2.56 11.60 -13.77
N VAL A 158 1.89 10.79 -12.96
CA VAL A 158 2.33 9.41 -12.66
C VAL A 158 1.64 8.44 -13.60
N PRO A 159 2.33 7.89 -14.63
CA PRO A 159 1.77 6.86 -15.48
C PRO A 159 1.58 5.58 -14.64
N LEU A 160 0.34 5.33 -14.23
CA LEU A 160 -0.02 4.05 -13.61
C LEU A 160 -0.21 3.01 -14.72
N PRO A 161 0.64 1.98 -14.82
CA PRO A 161 0.38 0.89 -15.75
C PRO A 161 -0.98 0.29 -15.40
N ARG A 162 -1.89 0.23 -16.40
CA ARG A 162 -3.33 -0.11 -16.23
C ARG A 162 -3.55 -1.40 -15.44
N TRP A 163 -2.71 -2.42 -15.62
CA TRP A 163 -2.81 -3.70 -14.91
C TRP A 163 -2.42 -3.61 -13.42
N ARG A 164 -1.42 -2.78 -13.07
CA ARG A 164 -1.05 -2.53 -11.66
C ARG A 164 -2.09 -1.65 -10.96
N ALA A 165 -2.69 -0.71 -11.69
CA ALA A 165 -3.85 0.04 -11.20
C ALA A 165 -5.02 -0.88 -10.89
N TRP A 166 -5.19 -1.98 -11.62
CA TRP A 166 -6.26 -2.95 -11.42
C TRP A 166 -6.02 -3.86 -10.21
N ILE A 167 -4.80 -4.40 -10.05
CA ILE A 167 -4.45 -5.35 -8.96
C ILE A 167 -4.20 -4.62 -7.63
N TRP A 168 -3.53 -3.46 -7.65
CA TRP A 168 -3.14 -2.72 -6.44
C TRP A 168 -3.97 -1.45 -6.20
N GLY A 169 -4.70 -1.00 -7.19
CA GLY A 169 -5.48 0.24 -7.20
C GLY A 169 -6.98 0.05 -7.11
N GLY A 170 -7.47 -1.19 -7.19
CA GLY A 170 -8.90 -1.44 -7.29
C GLY A 170 -9.68 -1.06 -6.04
N LEU A 171 -9.34 -1.54 -4.87
CA LEU A 171 -10.17 -1.36 -3.68
C LEU A 171 -9.43 -0.75 -2.48
N LEU A 172 -8.17 -1.12 -2.23
CA LEU A 172 -7.47 -0.74 -1.00
C LEU A 172 -6.52 0.45 -1.12
N LEU A 173 -5.96 0.73 -2.31
CA LEU A 173 -4.93 1.75 -2.49
C LEU A 173 -5.36 2.98 -3.30
N ARG A 174 -6.49 2.90 -4.02
CA ARG A 174 -6.95 4.02 -4.85
C ARG A 174 -7.49 5.20 -4.03
N SER A 175 -8.19 4.92 -2.95
CA SER A 175 -8.79 5.94 -2.09
C SER A 175 -7.76 6.72 -1.26
N PRO A 176 -6.82 6.07 -0.53
CA PRO A 176 -5.85 6.80 0.27
C PRO A 176 -4.80 7.55 -0.56
N LEU A 177 -4.37 7.04 -1.73
CA LEU A 177 -3.38 7.73 -2.58
C LEU A 177 -3.91 9.00 -3.23
N ARG A 178 -5.22 9.15 -3.39
CA ARG A 178 -5.84 10.38 -3.92
C ARG A 178 -5.97 11.50 -2.89
N THR A 179 -5.82 11.17 -1.63
CA THR A 179 -6.03 12.12 -0.52
C THR A 179 -4.76 12.45 0.25
N VAL A 180 -3.66 11.73 -0.02
CA VAL A 180 -2.38 11.99 0.65
C VAL A 180 -1.50 12.92 -0.19
N PRO A 181 -0.79 13.85 0.45
CA PRO A 181 0.20 14.66 -0.23
C PRO A 181 1.39 13.84 -0.71
N TYR A 182 2.17 14.40 -1.60
CA TYR A 182 3.38 13.80 -2.16
C TYR A 182 4.57 14.72 -1.96
N LEU A 183 5.75 14.13 -1.77
CA LEU A 183 7.01 14.84 -1.82
C LEU A 183 7.63 14.59 -3.19
N ARG A 184 7.82 15.64 -3.98
CA ARG A 184 8.62 15.63 -5.20
C ARG A 184 10.03 16.05 -4.86
N VAL A 185 11.00 15.38 -5.48
CA VAL A 185 12.42 15.75 -5.41
C VAL A 185 13.03 15.61 -6.79
N LYS A 186 13.95 16.49 -7.15
CA LYS A 186 14.67 16.46 -8.43
C LYS A 186 16.02 15.78 -8.28
N ARG A 187 16.48 15.08 -9.32
CA ARG A 187 17.85 14.57 -9.35
C ARG A 187 18.80 15.75 -9.54
N LEU A 188 19.86 15.76 -8.75
CA LEU A 188 20.98 16.65 -9.03
C LEU A 188 21.52 16.29 -10.40
N SER A 189 21.46 17.24 -11.34
CA SER A 189 22.17 17.13 -12.61
C SER A 189 23.66 17.18 -12.30
N VAL A 190 24.33 16.04 -12.36
CA VAL A 190 25.79 16.01 -12.40
C VAL A 190 26.16 16.65 -13.72
N VAL A 191 26.58 17.91 -13.68
CA VAL A 191 27.23 18.56 -14.83
C VAL A 191 28.51 17.78 -15.07
N PRO A 192 28.69 17.14 -16.22
CA PRO A 192 29.94 16.44 -16.52
C PRO A 192 31.07 17.51 -16.58
N GLY A 193 31.96 17.52 -15.58
CA GLY A 193 33.15 18.39 -15.56
C GLY A 193 33.10 19.59 -14.62
N GLY A 194 32.32 19.58 -13.56
CA GLY A 194 32.27 20.65 -12.56
C GLY A 194 32.52 20.15 -11.14
N GLU A 195 33.57 20.60 -10.56
CA GLU A 195 33.96 20.62 -9.16
C GLU A 195 32.73 20.92 -8.27
N ILE A 196 32.60 20.18 -7.13
CA ILE A 196 31.55 20.40 -6.14
C ILE A 196 31.72 21.82 -5.59
N ALA A 197 30.96 22.77 -6.11
CA ALA A 197 30.90 24.11 -5.55
C ALA A 197 30.09 24.05 -4.25
N GLY A 198 30.73 24.24 -3.11
CA GLY A 198 30.06 24.44 -1.83
C GLY A 198 30.82 23.93 -0.61
N THR A 199 31.85 24.62 -0.24
CA THR A 199 32.33 24.70 1.15
C THR A 199 31.34 25.50 1.99
#